data_afdd8f81af19ffc5e4c913705a40f790
#
_entry.id   afdd8f81af19ffc5e4c913705a40f790
#
_cell.length_a   1.000
_cell.length_b   1.000
_cell.length_c   1.000
_cell.angle_alpha   90.00
_cell.angle_beta   90.00
_cell.angle_gamma   90.00
#
_symmetry.space_group_name_H-M   'P 1'
#
loop_
_entity.id
_entity.type
_entity.pdbx_description
1 polymer ?
#
loop_
_entity_poly.entity_id
_entity_poly.type
_entity_poly.pdbx_seq_one_letter_code
_entity_poly.pdbx_strand_id
1 'polypeptide(L)'
;MEERITSRKNPLLQQVKKLLSSRKDRETAGLYVADGTKLLEEAAKYADLHTAILTDGVRADLPDHVRIIRVPEDVMESISPMRSPQGALFLCRLPEKKVFVPQRGMLLLDGIQDPGNLGTMLRTADALNVPVCLLEGCADPYSHKVVRASMGAVFRTDVVQATWETVKAACEAAAIPVAVTALSDRAEDIRRADVSSMAVVIGSEGQGVRKEILKAADAQLIIPMNPRCESLNAAVAATIVMWQMQKL
;
A
#
# COMPACT_ATOMS: atom_id res chain seq x y z
N MET A 1 25.83 -6.88 16.93
CA MET A 1 25.96 -6.49 18.38
C MET A 1 24.58 -6.05 18.85
N GLU A 2 24.02 -6.67 19.89
CA GLU A 2 22.72 -6.27 20.46
C GLU A 2 22.92 -5.13 21.44
N GLU A 3 22.11 -4.09 21.34
CA GLU A 3 22.08 -2.94 22.24
C GLU A 3 20.82 -3.04 23.12
N ARG A 4 20.90 -2.61 24.39
CA ARG A 4 19.74 -2.58 25.29
C ARG A 4 19.31 -1.15 25.62
N ILE A 5 18.04 -0.83 25.41
CA ILE A 5 17.44 0.47 25.72
C ILE A 5 16.31 0.25 26.73
N THR A 6 16.44 0.89 27.89
CA THR A 6 15.42 0.82 28.96
C THR A 6 14.69 2.15 29.18
N SER A 7 15.22 3.24 28.66
CA SER A 7 14.63 4.56 28.85
C SER A 7 13.64 4.89 27.73
N ARG A 8 12.39 5.16 28.08
CA ARG A 8 11.34 5.65 27.16
C ARG A 8 11.69 7.01 26.51
N LYS A 9 12.64 7.76 27.09
CA LYS A 9 13.12 9.06 26.56
C LYS A 9 14.28 8.92 25.57
N ASN A 10 14.72 7.71 25.26
CA ASN A 10 15.79 7.49 24.30
C ASN A 10 15.47 8.14 22.93
N PRO A 11 16.43 8.86 22.32
CA PRO A 11 16.19 9.59 21.05
C PRO A 11 15.66 8.71 19.92
N LEU A 12 16.16 7.46 19.80
CA LEU A 12 15.67 6.51 18.80
C LEU A 12 14.19 6.19 19.00
N LEU A 13 13.75 5.96 20.24
CA LEU A 13 12.35 5.66 20.53
C LEU A 13 11.44 6.86 20.28
N GLN A 14 11.94 8.08 20.49
CA GLN A 14 11.22 9.30 20.13
C GLN A 14 11.13 9.47 18.60
N GLN A 15 12.19 9.11 17.87
CA GLN A 15 12.15 9.06 16.40
C GLN A 15 11.10 8.07 15.90
N VAL A 16 11.05 6.85 16.45
CA VAL A 16 10.03 5.85 16.11
C VAL A 16 8.62 6.42 16.22
N LYS A 17 8.30 7.12 17.31
CA LYS A 17 6.98 7.76 17.50
C LYS A 17 6.67 8.81 16.43
N LYS A 18 7.65 9.61 16.02
CA LYS A 18 7.49 10.58 14.92
C LYS A 18 7.24 9.85 13.58
N LEU A 19 8.00 8.81 13.28
CA LEU A 19 7.84 8.03 12.07
C LEU A 19 6.46 7.35 11.98
N LEU A 20 5.91 6.90 13.11
CA LEU A 20 4.57 6.32 13.17
C LEU A 20 3.46 7.32 12.84
N SER A 21 3.63 8.60 13.24
CA SER A 21 2.59 9.61 13.14
C SER A 21 2.67 10.49 11.90
N SER A 22 3.86 10.67 11.29
CA SER A 22 4.11 11.72 10.30
C SER A 22 4.75 11.16 9.02
N ARG A 23 4.05 11.33 7.88
CA ARG A 23 4.60 11.03 6.55
C ARG A 23 5.86 11.85 6.27
N LYS A 24 5.83 13.15 6.59
CA LYS A 24 6.98 14.05 6.38
C LYS A 24 8.22 13.55 7.12
N ASP A 25 8.06 13.08 8.37
CA ASP A 25 9.20 12.56 9.14
C ASP A 25 9.74 11.27 8.52
N ARG A 26 8.88 10.38 7.99
CA ARG A 26 9.30 9.19 7.24
C ARG A 26 10.12 9.55 6.00
N GLU A 27 9.62 10.48 5.19
CA GLU A 27 10.28 10.94 3.97
C GLU A 27 11.63 11.63 4.29
N THR A 28 11.68 12.46 5.34
CA THR A 28 12.91 13.14 5.76
C THR A 28 13.96 12.16 6.28
N ALA A 29 13.55 11.17 7.07
CA ALA A 29 14.45 10.16 7.61
C ALA A 29 14.79 9.05 6.62
N GLY A 30 14.04 8.91 5.53
CA GLY A 30 14.14 7.78 4.62
C GLY A 30 13.76 6.44 5.25
N LEU A 31 12.94 6.46 6.33
CA LEU A 31 12.60 5.29 7.12
C LEU A 31 11.10 5.22 7.41
N TYR A 32 10.57 4.01 7.50
CA TYR A 32 9.23 3.76 7.99
C TYR A 32 9.22 2.66 9.05
N VAL A 33 8.16 2.60 9.83
CA VAL A 33 8.01 1.68 10.96
C VAL A 33 6.92 0.66 10.67
N ALA A 34 7.21 -0.59 11.00
CA ALA A 34 6.23 -1.68 10.99
C ALA A 34 6.31 -2.48 12.29
N ASP A 35 5.28 -3.27 12.59
CA ASP A 35 5.14 -4.03 13.81
C ASP A 35 4.68 -5.47 13.57
N GLY A 36 5.10 -6.37 14.45
CA GLY A 36 4.69 -7.77 14.46
C GLY A 36 5.76 -8.73 13.96
N THR A 37 5.81 -9.91 14.59
CA THR A 37 6.85 -10.91 14.34
C THR A 37 6.78 -11.49 12.93
N LYS A 38 5.56 -11.79 12.42
CA LYS A 38 5.37 -12.29 11.05
C LYS A 38 5.79 -11.27 9.99
N LEU A 39 5.48 -9.99 10.21
CA LEU A 39 5.91 -8.94 9.29
C LEU A 39 7.42 -8.70 9.34
N LEU A 40 8.05 -8.89 10.50
CA LEU A 40 9.51 -8.85 10.62
C LEU A 40 10.19 -9.95 9.80
N GLU A 41 9.66 -11.18 9.84
CA GLU A 41 10.15 -12.30 9.01
C GLU A 41 10.02 -12.02 7.51
N GLU A 42 8.92 -11.40 7.08
CA GLU A 42 8.74 -10.98 5.69
C GLU A 42 9.68 -9.83 5.32
N ALA A 43 9.82 -8.82 6.19
CA ALA A 43 10.72 -7.70 5.96
C ALA A 43 12.19 -8.14 5.89
N ALA A 44 12.60 -9.13 6.68
CA ALA A 44 13.96 -9.67 6.63
C ALA A 44 14.31 -10.30 5.27
N LYS A 45 13.31 -10.75 4.51
CA LYS A 45 13.49 -11.38 3.19
C LYS A 45 13.38 -10.39 2.03
N TYR A 46 12.50 -9.39 2.15
CA TYR A 46 12.03 -8.61 1.00
C TYR A 46 12.19 -7.10 1.15
N ALA A 47 12.50 -6.59 2.35
CA ALA A 47 12.67 -5.16 2.60
C ALA A 47 14.12 -4.81 2.94
N ASP A 48 14.50 -3.55 2.77
CA ASP A 48 15.75 -3.02 3.31
C ASP A 48 15.57 -2.76 4.82
N LEU A 49 15.70 -3.84 5.60
CA LEU A 49 15.52 -3.85 7.05
C LEU A 49 16.71 -3.17 7.73
N HIS A 50 16.47 -2.04 8.39
CA HIS A 50 17.51 -1.21 9.01
C HIS A 50 17.70 -1.52 10.50
N THR A 51 16.63 -1.58 11.28
CA THR A 51 16.69 -1.76 12.74
C THR A 51 15.51 -2.62 13.22
N ALA A 52 15.77 -3.60 14.07
CA ALA A 52 14.76 -4.36 14.77
C ALA A 52 14.78 -4.00 16.27
N ILE A 53 13.63 -3.65 16.84
CA ILE A 53 13.42 -3.37 18.26
C ILE A 53 12.57 -4.52 18.81
N LEU A 54 13.15 -5.32 19.70
CA LEU A 54 12.58 -6.58 20.13
C LEU A 54 12.50 -6.65 21.66
N THR A 55 11.46 -7.27 22.18
CA THR A 55 11.44 -7.69 23.59
C THR A 55 12.30 -8.93 23.80
N ASP A 56 12.67 -9.22 25.06
CA ASP A 56 13.56 -10.33 25.39
C ASP A 56 13.00 -11.70 24.96
N GLY A 57 11.67 -11.86 24.90
CA GLY A 57 10.99 -13.09 24.50
C GLY A 57 10.98 -13.36 22.99
N VAL A 58 11.28 -12.35 22.15
CA VAL A 58 11.24 -12.48 20.71
C VAL A 58 12.60 -12.87 20.15
N ARG A 59 12.61 -13.99 19.40
CA ARG A 59 13.77 -14.41 18.60
C ARG A 59 13.41 -14.24 17.12
N ALA A 60 14.34 -13.71 16.35
CA ALA A 60 14.19 -13.55 14.90
C ALA A 60 15.54 -13.84 14.24
N ASP A 61 15.48 -14.54 13.12
CA ASP A 61 16.63 -14.73 12.24
C ASP A 61 16.71 -13.53 11.30
N LEU A 62 17.69 -12.67 11.51
CA LEU A 62 17.82 -11.39 10.85
C LEU A 62 19.18 -11.28 10.15
N PRO A 63 19.26 -10.59 9.01
CA PRO A 63 20.53 -10.33 8.34
C PRO A 63 21.56 -9.63 9.27
N ASP A 64 22.83 -9.94 9.11
CA ASP A 64 23.93 -9.46 9.97
C ASP A 64 24.05 -7.93 10.05
N HIS A 65 23.62 -7.23 9.01
CA HIS A 65 23.66 -5.76 8.94
C HIS A 65 22.56 -5.08 9.76
N VAL A 66 21.55 -5.83 10.19
CA VAL A 66 20.41 -5.27 10.93
C VAL A 66 20.82 -4.92 12.36
N ARG A 67 20.60 -3.67 12.76
CA ARG A 67 20.79 -3.24 14.14
C ARG A 67 19.71 -3.83 15.02
N ILE A 68 20.07 -4.62 16.02
CA ILE A 68 19.14 -5.24 16.96
C ILE A 68 19.16 -4.48 18.30
N ILE A 69 17.98 -4.07 18.76
CA ILE A 69 17.77 -3.35 20.00
C ILE A 69 16.83 -4.14 20.88
N ARG A 70 17.26 -4.44 22.12
CA ARG A 70 16.43 -5.08 23.13
C ARG A 70 15.77 -4.04 24.01
N VAL A 71 14.46 -4.18 24.24
CA VAL A 71 13.70 -3.31 25.12
C VAL A 71 12.82 -4.13 26.08
N PRO A 72 12.58 -3.64 27.29
CA PRO A 72 11.57 -4.21 28.19
C PRO A 72 10.16 -4.07 27.60
N GLU A 73 9.22 -4.91 28.04
CA GLU A 73 7.85 -4.91 27.53
C GLU A 73 7.13 -3.57 27.73
N ASP A 74 7.31 -2.93 28.88
CA ASP A 74 6.73 -1.63 29.19
C ASP A 74 7.26 -0.50 28.28
N VAL A 75 8.50 -0.62 27.80
CA VAL A 75 9.08 0.27 26.81
C VAL A 75 8.46 -0.01 25.43
N MET A 76 8.35 -1.29 25.05
CA MET A 76 7.69 -1.69 23.79
C MET A 76 6.25 -1.17 23.74
N GLU A 77 5.47 -1.36 24.79
CA GLU A 77 4.11 -0.83 24.89
C GLU A 77 4.04 0.69 24.69
N SER A 78 5.05 1.41 25.19
CA SER A 78 5.10 2.88 25.08
C SER A 78 5.37 3.41 23.67
N ILE A 79 5.90 2.60 22.78
CA ILE A 79 6.28 2.98 21.40
C ILE A 79 5.44 2.27 20.33
N SER A 80 4.82 1.15 20.66
CA SER A 80 4.01 0.39 19.70
C SER A 80 2.69 1.13 19.39
N PRO A 81 2.24 1.12 18.12
CA PRO A 81 0.93 1.62 17.76
C PRO A 81 -0.21 0.66 18.16
N MET A 82 0.14 -0.51 18.71
CA MET A 82 -0.79 -1.58 19.05
C MET A 82 -1.14 -1.60 20.54
N ARG A 83 -2.41 -1.94 20.85
CA ARG A 83 -2.84 -2.15 22.24
C ARG A 83 -2.16 -3.35 22.90
N SER A 84 -1.88 -4.39 22.12
CA SER A 84 -1.19 -5.61 22.56
C SER A 84 -0.04 -5.88 21.60
N PRO A 85 1.15 -5.30 21.84
CA PRO A 85 2.32 -5.50 21.01
C PRO A 85 2.76 -6.97 20.96
N GLN A 86 3.21 -7.43 19.80
CA GLN A 86 3.77 -8.78 19.64
C GLN A 86 5.27 -8.85 19.99
N GLY A 87 5.79 -7.81 20.62
CA GLY A 87 7.19 -7.75 21.05
C GLY A 87 8.20 -7.45 19.94
N ALA A 88 7.74 -7.18 18.72
CA ALA A 88 8.59 -6.81 17.59
C ALA A 88 8.08 -5.52 16.93
N LEU A 89 8.97 -4.54 16.82
CA LEU A 89 8.78 -3.32 16.06
C LEU A 89 10.06 -3.06 15.29
N PHE A 90 9.97 -2.62 14.04
CA PHE A 90 11.15 -2.52 13.21
C PHE A 90 11.06 -1.36 12.22
N LEU A 91 12.23 -0.94 11.74
CA LEU A 91 12.40 0.13 10.78
C LEU A 91 12.98 -0.43 9.49
N CYS A 92 12.33 -0.10 8.37
CA CYS A 92 12.85 -0.35 7.04
C CYS A 92 13.16 0.98 6.33
N ARG A 93 14.12 0.95 5.39
CA ARG A 93 14.35 2.10 4.53
C ARG A 93 13.20 2.23 3.53
N LEU A 94 12.82 3.48 3.24
CA LEU A 94 11.90 3.74 2.14
C LEU A 94 12.57 3.32 0.82
N PRO A 95 11.86 2.60 -0.05
CA PRO A 95 12.40 2.28 -1.37
C PRO A 95 12.58 3.55 -2.20
N GLU A 96 13.48 3.48 -3.16
CA GLU A 96 13.68 4.56 -4.14
C GLU A 96 12.38 4.80 -4.93
N LYS A 97 12.09 6.07 -5.20
CA LYS A 97 10.93 6.43 -6.00
C LYS A 97 11.10 5.93 -7.42
N LYS A 98 10.21 5.08 -7.87
CA LYS A 98 10.19 4.57 -9.24
C LYS A 98 9.45 5.52 -10.16
N VAL A 99 9.93 5.63 -11.38
CA VAL A 99 9.24 6.34 -12.47
C VAL A 99 8.06 5.50 -12.91
N PHE A 100 6.94 6.17 -13.16
CA PHE A 100 5.76 5.50 -13.71
C PHE A 100 6.04 4.98 -15.12
N VAL A 101 5.79 3.71 -15.33
CA VAL A 101 5.84 3.04 -16.64
C VAL A 101 4.47 2.42 -16.87
N PRO A 102 3.73 2.84 -17.92
CA PRO A 102 2.40 2.32 -18.18
C PRO A 102 2.46 0.85 -18.63
N GLN A 103 1.54 0.05 -18.13
CA GLN A 103 1.42 -1.37 -18.45
C GLN A 103 -0.04 -1.73 -18.72
N ARG A 104 -0.26 -2.70 -19.61
CA ARG A 104 -1.59 -3.31 -19.78
C ARG A 104 -1.93 -4.16 -18.57
N GLY A 105 -3.19 -4.21 -18.20
CA GLY A 105 -3.63 -4.94 -17.01
C GLY A 105 -3.14 -4.35 -15.69
N MET A 106 -2.89 -3.01 -15.62
CA MET A 106 -2.51 -2.35 -14.38
C MET A 106 -3.69 -1.69 -13.68
N LEU A 107 -3.55 -1.56 -12.36
CA LEU A 107 -4.52 -0.88 -11.52
C LEU A 107 -4.01 0.52 -11.14
N LEU A 108 -4.86 1.53 -11.33
CA LEU A 108 -4.65 2.92 -10.91
C LEU A 108 -5.59 3.23 -9.74
N LEU A 109 -5.07 3.66 -8.62
CA LEU A 109 -5.84 3.95 -7.41
C LEU A 109 -5.96 5.46 -7.22
N ASP A 110 -7.18 6.00 -7.30
CA ASP A 110 -7.46 7.43 -7.22
C ASP A 110 -8.10 7.80 -5.88
N GLY A 111 -7.32 8.48 -5.02
CA GLY A 111 -7.83 9.01 -3.76
C GLY A 111 -8.26 7.97 -2.73
N ILE A 112 -7.69 6.79 -2.71
CA ILE A 112 -7.97 5.75 -1.72
C ILE A 112 -7.42 6.18 -0.35
N GLN A 113 -8.28 6.69 0.52
CA GLN A 113 -7.88 7.30 1.79
C GLN A 113 -7.85 6.32 2.96
N ASP A 114 -8.66 5.26 2.93
CA ASP A 114 -8.67 4.26 3.99
C ASP A 114 -7.43 3.36 3.91
N PRO A 115 -6.59 3.32 4.98
CA PRO A 115 -5.37 2.50 4.99
C PRO A 115 -5.64 1.00 4.91
N GLY A 116 -6.78 0.54 5.43
CA GLY A 116 -7.20 -0.85 5.39
C GLY A 116 -7.51 -1.29 3.96
N ASN A 117 -8.28 -0.46 3.24
CA ASN A 117 -8.60 -0.71 1.84
C ASN A 117 -7.35 -0.66 0.96
N LEU A 118 -6.49 0.37 1.12
CA LEU A 118 -5.24 0.45 0.36
C LEU A 118 -4.36 -0.78 0.62
N GLY A 119 -4.17 -1.17 1.87
CA GLY A 119 -3.37 -2.35 2.20
C GLY A 119 -3.96 -3.64 1.63
N THR A 120 -5.28 -3.80 1.65
CA THR A 120 -5.98 -4.96 1.05
C THR A 120 -5.80 -4.98 -0.46
N MET A 121 -5.89 -3.82 -1.14
CA MET A 121 -5.65 -3.72 -2.59
C MET A 121 -4.22 -4.11 -2.95
N LEU A 122 -3.22 -3.60 -2.22
CA LEU A 122 -1.81 -3.93 -2.44
C LEU A 122 -1.54 -5.43 -2.22
N ARG A 123 -2.16 -6.03 -1.19
CA ARG A 123 -2.07 -7.47 -0.93
C ARG A 123 -2.67 -8.30 -2.06
N THR A 124 -3.82 -7.90 -2.59
CA THR A 124 -4.46 -8.59 -3.71
C THR A 124 -3.65 -8.43 -4.99
N ALA A 125 -3.11 -7.25 -5.23
CA ALA A 125 -2.25 -6.97 -6.37
C ALA A 125 -0.97 -7.82 -6.36
N ASP A 126 -0.32 -7.94 -5.20
CA ASP A 126 0.82 -8.83 -5.00
C ASP A 126 0.46 -10.30 -5.30
N ALA A 127 -0.66 -10.77 -4.75
CA ALA A 127 -1.12 -12.16 -4.95
C ALA A 127 -1.48 -12.48 -6.41
N LEU A 128 -1.96 -11.50 -7.17
CA LEU A 128 -2.37 -11.65 -8.57
C LEU A 128 -1.33 -11.11 -9.57
N ASN A 129 -0.18 -10.66 -9.08
CA ASN A 129 0.88 -10.04 -9.91
C ASN A 129 0.36 -8.91 -10.80
N VAL A 130 -0.50 -8.04 -10.26
CA VAL A 130 -1.06 -6.87 -10.95
C VAL A 130 -0.25 -5.63 -10.60
N PRO A 131 0.30 -4.91 -11.58
CA PRO A 131 0.98 -3.64 -11.34
C PRO A 131 0.02 -2.59 -10.76
N VAL A 132 0.47 -1.83 -9.76
CA VAL A 132 -0.33 -0.79 -9.11
C VAL A 132 0.37 0.56 -9.16
N CYS A 133 -0.39 1.61 -9.51
CA CYS A 133 0.03 2.99 -9.33
C CYS A 133 -0.97 3.74 -8.44
N LEU A 134 -0.45 4.46 -7.46
CA LEU A 134 -1.23 5.36 -6.60
C LEU A 134 -1.23 6.76 -7.20
N LEU A 135 -2.40 7.27 -7.51
CA LEU A 135 -2.62 8.66 -7.85
C LEU A 135 -2.70 9.52 -6.59
N GLU A 136 -2.86 10.83 -6.77
CA GLU A 136 -2.97 11.76 -5.66
C GLU A 136 -4.13 11.43 -4.73
N GLY A 137 -4.01 11.84 -3.48
CA GLY A 137 -5.05 11.67 -2.46
C GLY A 137 -5.10 10.30 -1.80
N CYS A 138 -4.28 9.33 -2.23
CA CYS A 138 -4.19 8.03 -1.56
C CYS A 138 -3.49 8.12 -0.20
N ALA A 139 -3.85 7.21 0.70
CA ALA A 139 -3.15 7.01 1.95
C ALA A 139 -1.66 6.69 1.70
N ASP A 140 -0.80 7.01 2.67
CA ASP A 140 0.62 6.70 2.57
C ASP A 140 0.84 5.18 2.65
N PRO A 141 1.40 4.55 1.58
CA PRO A 141 1.63 3.11 1.53
C PRO A 141 2.59 2.61 2.61
N TYR A 142 3.46 3.49 3.14
CA TYR A 142 4.42 3.18 4.18
C TYR A 142 3.97 3.62 5.58
N SER A 143 2.72 4.01 5.75
CA SER A 143 2.13 4.15 7.09
C SER A 143 2.00 2.76 7.74
N HIS A 144 2.22 2.67 9.06
CA HIS A 144 2.13 1.39 9.79
C HIS A 144 0.78 0.67 9.57
N LYS A 145 -0.30 1.44 9.36
CA LYS A 145 -1.64 0.90 9.10
C LYS A 145 -1.73 0.20 7.74
N VAL A 146 -1.19 0.81 6.68
CA VAL A 146 -1.16 0.20 5.33
C VAL A 146 -0.22 -1.00 5.30
N VAL A 147 1.01 -0.87 5.84
CA VAL A 147 1.98 -1.96 5.92
C VAL A 147 1.36 -3.19 6.59
N ARG A 148 0.67 -2.98 7.70
CA ARG A 148 -0.01 -4.04 8.42
C ARG A 148 -1.17 -4.66 7.62
N ALA A 149 -2.04 -3.83 7.04
CA ALA A 149 -3.18 -4.29 6.25
C ALA A 149 -2.74 -5.05 5.00
N SER A 150 -1.60 -4.68 4.43
CA SER A 150 -1.02 -5.36 3.26
C SER A 150 -0.41 -6.72 3.57
N MET A 151 -0.25 -7.09 4.85
CA MET A 151 0.41 -8.33 5.28
C MET A 151 1.80 -8.51 4.64
N GLY A 152 2.55 -7.42 4.50
CA GLY A 152 3.90 -7.41 3.93
C GLY A 152 3.96 -7.32 2.40
N ALA A 153 2.84 -7.21 1.69
CA ALA A 153 2.85 -7.01 0.24
C ALA A 153 3.66 -5.78 -0.18
N VAL A 154 3.63 -4.69 0.62
CA VAL A 154 4.44 -3.49 0.35
C VAL A 154 5.96 -3.73 0.34
N PHE A 155 6.44 -4.86 0.85
CA PHE A 155 7.85 -5.24 0.82
C PHE A 155 8.24 -5.91 -0.51
N ARG A 156 7.25 -6.45 -1.24
CA ARG A 156 7.43 -7.22 -2.47
C ARG A 156 6.94 -6.49 -3.72
N THR A 157 5.96 -5.58 -3.53
CA THR A 157 5.32 -4.87 -4.64
C THR A 157 5.97 -3.52 -4.85
N ASP A 158 6.26 -3.19 -6.10
CA ASP A 158 6.68 -1.85 -6.49
C ASP A 158 5.49 -0.89 -6.43
N VAL A 159 5.38 -0.16 -5.33
CA VAL A 159 4.34 0.85 -5.18
C VAL A 159 4.75 2.15 -5.86
N VAL A 160 4.33 2.34 -7.10
CA VAL A 160 4.57 3.56 -7.86
C VAL A 160 3.56 4.64 -7.45
N GLN A 161 4.01 5.89 -7.34
CA GLN A 161 3.16 7.06 -7.11
C GLN A 161 3.37 8.06 -8.26
N ALA A 162 2.28 8.51 -8.88
CA ALA A 162 2.34 9.47 -9.99
C ALA A 162 1.14 10.41 -9.97
N THR A 163 1.28 11.57 -10.65
CA THR A 163 0.13 12.45 -10.90
C THR A 163 -0.73 11.91 -12.04
N TRP A 164 -2.00 12.30 -12.06
CA TRP A 164 -2.88 11.93 -13.17
C TRP A 164 -2.33 12.39 -14.52
N GLU A 165 -1.79 13.58 -14.61
CA GLU A 165 -1.21 14.14 -15.84
C GLU A 165 -0.07 13.26 -16.37
N THR A 166 0.80 12.80 -15.46
CA THR A 166 1.92 11.89 -15.83
C THR A 166 1.39 10.56 -16.35
N VAL A 167 0.42 9.97 -15.66
CA VAL A 167 -0.18 8.69 -16.04
C VAL A 167 -0.88 8.79 -17.39
N LYS A 168 -1.72 9.83 -17.58
CA LYS A 168 -2.45 10.08 -18.82
C LYS A 168 -1.49 10.19 -20.00
N ALA A 169 -0.49 11.08 -19.91
CA ALA A 169 0.46 11.30 -21.01
C ALA A 169 1.23 10.01 -21.35
N ALA A 170 1.62 9.24 -20.34
CA ALA A 170 2.36 8.00 -20.56
C ALA A 170 1.49 6.90 -21.19
N CYS A 171 0.23 6.75 -20.76
CA CYS A 171 -0.72 5.80 -21.34
C CYS A 171 -1.07 6.16 -22.78
N GLU A 172 -1.30 7.44 -23.08
CA GLU A 172 -1.53 7.94 -24.46
C GLU A 172 -0.34 7.61 -25.36
N ALA A 173 0.90 7.91 -24.93
CA ALA A 173 2.13 7.63 -25.67
C ALA A 173 2.34 6.12 -25.93
N ALA A 174 1.92 5.27 -25.00
CA ALA A 174 2.04 3.82 -25.11
C ALA A 174 0.82 3.14 -25.81
N ALA A 175 -0.18 3.90 -26.22
CA ALA A 175 -1.44 3.40 -26.76
C ALA A 175 -2.09 2.34 -25.83
N ILE A 176 -2.11 2.64 -24.51
CA ILE A 176 -2.79 1.84 -23.51
C ILE A 176 -4.08 2.57 -23.11
N PRO A 177 -5.26 2.01 -23.38
CA PRO A 177 -6.53 2.62 -23.00
C PRO A 177 -6.65 2.74 -21.49
N VAL A 178 -7.24 3.84 -21.02
CA VAL A 178 -7.56 4.03 -19.60
C VAL A 178 -9.07 3.86 -19.40
N ALA A 179 -9.45 2.88 -18.60
CA ALA A 179 -10.83 2.69 -18.17
C ALA A 179 -11.02 3.16 -16.73
N VAL A 180 -12.24 3.55 -16.37
CA VAL A 180 -12.60 3.93 -15.00
C VAL A 180 -13.78 3.09 -14.52
N THR A 181 -13.79 2.72 -13.24
CA THR A 181 -15.01 2.16 -12.65
C THR A 181 -15.99 3.29 -12.31
N ALA A 182 -17.21 3.19 -12.80
CA ALA A 182 -18.24 4.21 -12.60
C ALA A 182 -19.64 3.59 -12.48
N LEU A 183 -20.50 4.21 -11.68
CA LEU A 183 -21.94 3.93 -11.64
C LEU A 183 -22.63 4.88 -12.64
N SER A 184 -22.68 4.47 -13.89
CA SER A 184 -23.17 5.29 -15.00
C SER A 184 -23.93 4.41 -15.98
N ASP A 185 -25.00 4.94 -16.58
CA ASP A 185 -25.78 4.26 -17.65
C ASP A 185 -24.94 4.01 -18.92
N ARG A 186 -23.79 4.68 -19.05
CA ARG A 186 -22.86 4.49 -20.16
C ARG A 186 -21.78 3.45 -19.87
N ALA A 187 -21.71 2.94 -18.64
CA ALA A 187 -20.67 2.01 -18.24
C ALA A 187 -20.96 0.60 -18.79
N GLU A 188 -19.94 0.01 -19.40
CA GLU A 188 -19.97 -1.37 -19.88
C GLU A 188 -19.79 -2.35 -18.72
N ASP A 189 -20.50 -3.48 -18.78
CA ASP A 189 -20.32 -4.58 -17.84
C ASP A 189 -18.89 -5.12 -17.93
N ILE A 190 -18.14 -5.05 -16.82
CA ILE A 190 -16.74 -5.48 -16.74
C ILE A 190 -16.50 -6.91 -17.26
N ARG A 191 -17.51 -7.77 -17.20
CA ARG A 191 -17.42 -9.16 -17.70
C ARG A 191 -17.30 -9.26 -19.22
N ARG A 192 -17.66 -8.19 -19.94
CA ARG A 192 -17.65 -8.11 -21.42
C ARG A 192 -16.42 -7.35 -21.93
N ALA A 193 -15.82 -6.50 -21.10
CA ALA A 193 -14.64 -5.71 -21.45
C ALA A 193 -13.34 -6.53 -21.34
N ASP A 194 -12.38 -6.26 -22.23
CA ASP A 194 -11.03 -6.79 -22.12
C ASP A 194 -10.18 -5.89 -21.22
N VAL A 195 -10.40 -6.02 -19.91
CA VAL A 195 -9.68 -5.22 -18.91
C VAL A 195 -8.18 -5.57 -18.80
N SER A 196 -7.76 -6.71 -19.35
CA SER A 196 -6.35 -7.11 -19.38
C SER A 196 -5.52 -6.24 -20.33
N SER A 197 -6.17 -5.61 -21.31
CA SER A 197 -5.52 -4.70 -22.27
C SER A 197 -5.47 -3.24 -21.83
N MET A 198 -6.08 -2.89 -20.70
CA MET A 198 -6.31 -1.52 -20.23
C MET A 198 -5.55 -1.22 -18.95
N ALA A 199 -5.38 0.07 -18.63
CA ALA A 199 -5.14 0.54 -17.26
C ALA A 199 -6.50 0.92 -16.64
N VAL A 200 -6.82 0.38 -15.45
CA VAL A 200 -8.17 0.59 -14.86
C VAL A 200 -8.06 1.40 -13.58
N VAL A 201 -8.83 2.50 -13.50
CA VAL A 201 -8.89 3.40 -12.35
C VAL A 201 -10.00 2.98 -11.40
N ILE A 202 -9.64 2.82 -10.13
CA ILE A 202 -10.56 2.65 -9.00
C ILE A 202 -10.53 3.94 -8.16
N GLY A 203 -11.69 4.51 -7.92
CA GLY A 203 -11.83 5.72 -7.10
C GLY A 203 -12.10 5.46 -5.62
N SER A 204 -12.14 6.54 -4.84
CA SER A 204 -12.42 6.51 -3.42
C SER A 204 -13.86 6.08 -3.09
N GLU A 205 -14.08 5.61 -1.86
CA GLU A 205 -15.37 5.12 -1.38
C GLU A 205 -16.47 6.20 -1.39
N GLY A 206 -16.10 7.44 -1.07
CA GLY A 206 -17.07 8.52 -0.90
C GLY A 206 -17.33 9.33 -2.15
N GLN A 207 -16.32 9.52 -3.00
CA GLN A 207 -16.40 10.42 -4.16
C GLN A 207 -16.29 9.68 -5.50
N GLY A 208 -15.91 8.41 -5.49
CA GLY A 208 -15.58 7.67 -6.71
C GLY A 208 -14.31 8.19 -7.37
N VAL A 209 -14.21 8.02 -8.68
CA VAL A 209 -13.11 8.55 -9.51
C VAL A 209 -13.29 10.05 -9.72
N ARG A 210 -12.21 10.83 -9.62
CA ARG A 210 -12.22 12.28 -9.86
C ARG A 210 -12.83 12.62 -11.24
N LYS A 211 -13.61 13.72 -11.28
CA LYS A 211 -14.35 14.13 -12.50
C LYS A 211 -13.45 14.35 -13.70
N GLU A 212 -12.23 14.85 -13.51
CA GLU A 212 -11.26 15.06 -14.58
C GLU A 212 -10.80 13.73 -15.20
N ILE A 213 -10.56 12.71 -14.39
CA ILE A 213 -10.18 11.37 -14.84
C ILE A 213 -11.37 10.71 -15.55
N LEU A 214 -12.57 10.80 -14.95
CA LEU A 214 -13.79 10.26 -15.54
C LEU A 214 -14.11 10.82 -16.93
N LYS A 215 -13.81 12.12 -17.17
CA LYS A 215 -14.00 12.78 -18.46
C LYS A 215 -12.96 12.41 -19.50
N ALA A 216 -11.73 12.11 -19.04
CA ALA A 216 -10.59 11.81 -19.90
C ALA A 216 -10.44 10.31 -20.20
N ALA A 217 -11.17 9.46 -19.52
CA ALA A 217 -11.10 8.01 -19.69
C ALA A 217 -11.69 7.56 -21.04
N ASP A 218 -11.06 6.56 -21.64
CA ASP A 218 -11.49 5.96 -22.90
C ASP A 218 -12.73 5.07 -22.73
N ALA A 219 -12.91 4.47 -21.55
CA ALA A 219 -14.03 3.60 -21.23
C ALA A 219 -14.51 3.77 -19.79
N GLN A 220 -15.80 3.50 -19.57
CA GLN A 220 -16.39 3.40 -18.23
C GLN A 220 -16.84 1.96 -18.01
N LEU A 221 -16.50 1.39 -16.87
CA LEU A 221 -16.80 0.01 -16.52
C LEU A 221 -17.69 -0.05 -15.29
N ILE A 222 -18.62 -0.98 -15.26
CA ILE A 222 -19.47 -1.25 -14.11
C ILE A 222 -19.33 -2.70 -13.68
N ILE A 223 -19.22 -2.91 -12.37
CA ILE A 223 -19.42 -4.21 -11.75
C ILE A 223 -20.93 -4.36 -11.51
N PRO A 224 -21.63 -5.26 -12.21
CA PRO A 224 -23.06 -5.41 -12.00
C PRO A 224 -23.39 -5.85 -10.59
N MET A 225 -24.32 -5.13 -9.97
CA MET A 225 -24.75 -5.36 -8.59
C MET A 225 -26.28 -5.46 -8.51
N ASN A 226 -26.78 -5.98 -7.39
CA ASN A 226 -28.20 -5.89 -7.09
C ASN A 226 -28.59 -4.41 -6.98
N PRO A 227 -29.70 -3.96 -7.62
CA PRO A 227 -30.16 -2.57 -7.56
C PRO A 227 -30.42 -2.01 -6.14
N ARG A 228 -30.50 -2.86 -5.14
CA ARG A 228 -30.61 -2.46 -3.73
C ARG A 228 -29.27 -1.99 -3.13
N CYS A 229 -28.16 -2.28 -3.79
CA CYS A 229 -26.82 -1.92 -3.32
C CYS A 229 -26.35 -0.66 -4.04
N GLU A 230 -25.98 0.35 -3.28
CA GLU A 230 -25.49 1.61 -3.83
C GLU A 230 -24.04 1.48 -4.34
N SER A 231 -23.18 0.70 -3.65
CA SER A 231 -21.78 0.51 -4.00
C SER A 231 -21.19 -0.74 -3.35
N LEU A 232 -20.02 -1.15 -3.82
CA LEU A 232 -19.13 -2.10 -3.15
C LEU A 232 -18.06 -1.36 -2.36
N ASN A 233 -17.52 -2.01 -1.34
CA ASN A 233 -16.26 -1.56 -0.73
C ASN A 233 -15.18 -1.46 -1.83
N ALA A 234 -14.36 -0.39 -1.80
CA ALA A 234 -13.38 -0.12 -2.85
C ALA A 234 -12.34 -1.24 -3.02
N ALA A 235 -11.90 -1.88 -1.93
CA ALA A 235 -10.97 -3.00 -2.02
C ALA A 235 -11.61 -4.25 -2.63
N VAL A 236 -12.90 -4.47 -2.39
CA VAL A 236 -13.67 -5.55 -3.04
C VAL A 236 -13.82 -5.27 -4.54
N ALA A 237 -14.19 -4.04 -4.90
CA ALA A 237 -14.28 -3.63 -6.32
C ALA A 237 -12.93 -3.81 -7.04
N ALA A 238 -11.84 -3.34 -6.44
CA ALA A 238 -10.49 -3.51 -6.96
C ALA A 238 -10.12 -4.99 -7.13
N THR A 239 -10.49 -5.84 -6.17
CA THR A 239 -10.25 -7.30 -6.24
C THR A 239 -10.97 -7.92 -7.44
N ILE A 240 -12.23 -7.56 -7.68
CA ILE A 240 -12.99 -8.04 -8.84
C ILE A 240 -12.35 -7.60 -10.15
N VAL A 241 -11.92 -6.34 -10.24
CA VAL A 241 -11.21 -5.80 -11.42
C VAL A 241 -9.91 -6.56 -11.66
N MET A 242 -9.08 -6.73 -10.64
CA MET A 242 -7.81 -7.46 -10.75
C MET A 242 -8.00 -8.92 -11.12
N TRP A 243 -9.03 -9.58 -10.57
CA TRP A 243 -9.39 -10.95 -10.95
C TRP A 243 -9.82 -11.03 -12.42
N GLN A 244 -10.59 -10.05 -12.88
CA GLN A 244 -11.03 -10.00 -14.28
C GLN A 244 -9.84 -9.75 -15.23
N MET A 245 -8.80 -9.02 -14.81
CA MET A 245 -7.53 -8.85 -15.56
C MET A 245 -6.77 -10.14 -15.78
N GLN A 246 -7.00 -11.18 -14.95
CA GLN A 246 -6.35 -12.49 -15.04
C GLN A 246 -7.07 -13.45 -15.99
N LYS A 247 -8.16 -13.03 -16.64
CA LYS A 247 -8.81 -13.88 -17.63
C LYS A 247 -7.87 -14.07 -18.82
N LEU A 248 -7.47 -15.30 -18.99
CA LEU A 248 -6.75 -15.82 -20.14
C LEU A 248 -7.67 -15.93 -21.35
#